data_e7c8d002bc82a525a54bd54e6bc53764
#
_entry.id   e7c8d002bc82a525a54bd54e6bc53764
#
_cell.length_a   1.000
_cell.length_b   1.000
_cell.length_c   1.000
_cell.angle_alpha   90.00
_cell.angle_beta   90.00
_cell.angle_gamma   90.00
#
_symmetry.space_group_name_H-M   'P 1'
#
loop_
_entity.id
_entity.type
_entity.pdbx_description
1 polymer ?
#
loop_
_entity_poly.entity_id
_entity_poly.type
_entity_poly.pdbx_seq_one_letter_code
_entity_poly.pdbx_strand_id
1 'polypeptide(L)'
;MEHVKVYTQQRRWQCGNQMMHVQIAHSELLGLAVLMIVVASWVFYSYFAPKNWREWAGAGLVQAFIIALYAEMYGFPLTIYLAVRFFHLDRTNLSANLWSTLLGLGETGMLIAMLIGYALVFIGIGLFAQGWRELYRAHQQNRLATDGLYGLVRHPQYTGLFIGLFGEGVVHWPTLFSLILFPVIVIAYALLAYREERHMLERFGEQYRVYRERVPMFIPDKHGWRRLIEGAWVSDGAREAGQP
;
A
#
# COMPACT_ATOMS: atom_id res chain seq x y z
N MET A 1 2.37 60.15 15.60
CA MET A 1 3.21 59.36 14.64
C MET A 1 3.89 58.15 15.27
N GLU A 2 4.16 58.13 16.54
CA GLU A 2 4.82 57.00 17.24
C GLU A 2 3.95 55.73 17.34
N HIS A 3 2.65 55.87 17.60
CA HIS A 3 1.73 54.72 17.71
C HIS A 3 1.59 53.90 16.44
N VAL A 4 1.74 54.49 15.25
CA VAL A 4 1.67 53.79 13.97
C VAL A 4 2.95 52.96 13.71
N LYS A 5 4.11 53.41 14.15
CA LYS A 5 5.37 52.70 14.05
C LYS A 5 5.41 51.44 14.92
N VAL A 6 4.88 51.51 16.13
CA VAL A 6 4.81 50.37 17.05
C VAL A 6 3.87 49.29 16.50
N TYR A 7 2.71 49.65 15.94
CA TYR A 7 1.75 48.72 15.36
C TYR A 7 2.28 47.99 14.13
N THR A 8 3.04 48.67 13.25
CA THR A 8 3.66 48.08 12.07
C THR A 8 4.81 47.17 12.45
N GLN A 9 5.53 47.46 13.50
CA GLN A 9 6.63 46.65 14.00
C GLN A 9 6.10 45.37 14.65
N GLN A 10 5.04 45.43 15.41
CA GLN A 10 4.39 44.30 16.06
C GLN A 10 3.78 43.31 15.04
N ARG A 11 3.17 43.82 13.96
CA ARG A 11 2.70 42.96 12.85
C ARG A 11 3.83 42.26 12.11
N ARG A 12 4.98 42.90 11.91
CA ARG A 12 6.15 42.26 11.28
C ARG A 12 6.70 41.11 12.14
N TRP A 13 6.73 41.29 13.46
CA TRP A 13 7.15 40.25 14.40
C TRP A 13 6.18 39.04 14.38
N GLN A 14 4.89 39.28 14.33
CA GLN A 14 3.89 38.23 14.27
C GLN A 14 3.94 37.47 12.92
N CYS A 15 4.05 38.15 11.81
CA CYS A 15 4.24 37.50 10.48
C CYS A 15 5.56 36.72 10.39
N GLY A 16 6.66 37.26 10.90
CA GLY A 16 7.95 36.57 10.93
C GLY A 16 7.92 35.31 11.78
N ASN A 17 7.27 35.39 12.96
CA ASN A 17 7.11 34.24 13.86
C ASN A 17 6.18 33.16 13.26
N GLN A 18 5.08 33.54 12.62
CA GLN A 18 4.21 32.59 11.92
C GLN A 18 4.90 31.90 10.75
N MET A 19 5.68 32.63 9.93
CA MET A 19 6.46 32.04 8.85
C MET A 19 7.54 31.08 9.37
N MET A 20 8.18 31.43 10.47
CA MET A 20 9.21 30.57 11.10
C MET A 20 8.59 29.30 11.67
N HIS A 21 7.43 29.36 12.32
CA HIS A 21 6.71 28.17 12.80
C HIS A 21 6.23 27.27 11.67
N VAL A 22 5.77 27.84 10.55
CA VAL A 22 5.40 27.06 9.35
C VAL A 22 6.62 26.38 8.74
N GLN A 23 7.76 27.05 8.62
CA GLN A 23 8.98 26.47 8.10
C GLN A 23 9.56 25.37 9.00
N ILE A 24 9.51 25.52 10.32
CA ILE A 24 9.95 24.49 11.27
C ILE A 24 9.03 23.26 11.18
N ALA A 25 7.72 23.45 11.12
CA ALA A 25 6.76 22.37 10.97
C ALA A 25 6.97 21.57 9.67
N HIS A 26 7.27 22.25 8.56
CA HIS A 26 7.60 21.57 7.29
C HIS A 26 8.91 20.78 7.35
N SER A 27 9.94 21.29 8.01
CA SER A 27 11.21 20.57 8.14
C SER A 27 11.10 19.33 9.03
N GLU A 28 10.30 19.40 10.09
CA GLU A 28 10.04 18.23 10.96
C GLU A 28 9.21 17.16 10.25
N LEU A 29 8.19 17.55 9.46
CA LEU A 29 7.39 16.63 8.67
C LEU A 29 8.22 15.94 7.57
N LEU A 30 9.12 16.67 6.90
CA LEU A 30 10.05 16.09 5.94
C LEU A 30 11.02 15.10 6.61
N GLY A 31 11.54 15.43 7.79
CA GLY A 31 12.39 14.54 8.57
C GLY A 31 11.68 13.25 8.95
N LEU A 32 10.43 13.35 9.40
CA LEU A 32 9.59 12.20 9.74
C LEU A 32 9.30 11.33 8.50
N ALA A 33 9.00 11.95 7.36
CA ALA A 33 8.75 11.24 6.10
C ALA A 33 9.98 10.47 5.63
N VAL A 34 11.15 11.10 5.66
CA VAL A 34 12.42 10.44 5.34
C VAL A 34 12.70 9.27 6.29
N LEU A 35 12.48 9.45 7.59
CA LEU A 35 12.63 8.39 8.57
C LEU A 35 11.68 7.22 8.28
N MET A 36 10.41 7.48 7.98
CA MET A 36 9.43 6.44 7.63
C MET A 36 9.82 5.70 6.36
N ILE A 37 10.29 6.40 5.32
CA ILE A 37 10.79 5.79 4.09
C ILE A 37 11.98 4.87 4.39
N VAL A 38 12.94 5.33 5.18
CA VAL A 38 14.14 4.55 5.55
C VAL A 38 13.75 3.32 6.35
N VAL A 39 12.87 3.46 7.36
CA VAL A 39 12.40 2.35 8.19
C VAL A 39 11.60 1.35 7.35
N ALA A 40 10.66 1.82 6.53
CA ALA A 40 9.87 0.96 5.64
C ALA A 40 10.76 0.22 4.64
N SER A 41 11.75 0.91 4.06
CA SER A 41 12.74 0.31 3.17
C SER A 41 13.59 -0.73 3.89
N TRP A 42 14.07 -0.41 5.09
CA TRP A 42 14.88 -1.33 5.90
C TRP A 42 14.08 -2.59 6.27
N VAL A 43 12.84 -2.44 6.74
CA VAL A 43 11.93 -3.56 7.02
C VAL A 43 11.73 -4.40 5.77
N PHE A 44 11.39 -3.74 4.65
CA PHE A 44 11.16 -4.41 3.38
C PHE A 44 12.37 -5.23 2.95
N TYR A 45 13.57 -4.65 2.93
CA TYR A 45 14.80 -5.36 2.54
C TYR A 45 15.25 -6.40 3.58
N SER A 46 15.00 -6.21 4.88
CA SER A 46 15.37 -7.17 5.92
C SER A 46 14.53 -8.43 5.88
N TYR A 47 13.23 -8.29 5.60
CA TYR A 47 12.30 -9.42 5.57
C TYR A 47 12.12 -10.02 4.17
N PHE A 48 12.37 -9.25 3.13
CA PHE A 48 12.14 -9.61 1.73
C PHE A 48 13.40 -9.57 0.88
N ALA A 49 14.58 -9.81 1.46
CA ALA A 49 15.84 -9.84 0.71
C ALA A 49 15.66 -10.73 -0.55
N PRO A 50 15.60 -10.13 -1.75
CA PRO A 50 15.32 -10.87 -2.97
C PRO A 50 16.44 -11.86 -3.27
N LYS A 51 16.09 -13.07 -3.66
CA LYS A 51 17.06 -14.12 -4.04
C LYS A 51 17.47 -14.00 -5.51
N ASN A 52 16.60 -13.40 -6.33
CA ASN A 52 16.77 -13.29 -7.76
C ASN A 52 16.67 -11.85 -8.27
N TRP A 53 17.35 -11.54 -9.38
CA TRP A 53 17.32 -10.25 -10.06
C TRP A 53 15.91 -9.66 -10.28
N ARG A 54 14.94 -10.51 -10.54
CA ARG A 54 13.57 -10.09 -10.85
C ARG A 54 12.73 -9.79 -9.61
N GLU A 55 13.02 -10.47 -8.53
CA GLU A 55 12.49 -10.12 -7.21
C GLU A 55 13.03 -8.75 -6.81
N TRP A 56 14.32 -8.46 -7.12
CA TRP A 56 14.90 -7.13 -6.96
C TRP A 56 14.19 -6.08 -7.80
N ALA A 57 13.81 -6.39 -9.04
CA ALA A 57 13.06 -5.47 -9.89
C ALA A 57 11.66 -5.18 -9.32
N GLY A 58 10.94 -6.20 -8.84
CA GLY A 58 9.66 -6.04 -8.15
C GLY A 58 9.79 -5.22 -6.86
N ALA A 59 10.77 -5.53 -6.04
CA ALA A 59 11.09 -4.79 -4.83
C ALA A 59 11.42 -3.32 -5.14
N GLY A 60 12.20 -3.07 -6.19
CA GLY A 60 12.54 -1.73 -6.66
C GLY A 60 11.32 -0.92 -7.13
N LEU A 61 10.35 -1.56 -7.79
CA LEU A 61 9.09 -0.93 -8.20
C LEU A 61 8.24 -0.51 -6.99
N VAL A 62 8.11 -1.37 -5.98
CA VAL A 62 7.41 -1.04 -4.73
C VAL A 62 8.12 0.10 -4.00
N GLN A 63 9.44 0.06 -3.94
CA GLN A 63 10.25 1.12 -3.36
C GLN A 63 10.04 2.46 -4.08
N ALA A 64 10.06 2.46 -5.42
CA ALA A 64 9.80 3.64 -6.22
C ALA A 64 8.39 4.20 -6.00
N PHE A 65 7.39 3.32 -5.87
CA PHE A 65 6.02 3.70 -5.51
C PHE A 65 5.95 4.43 -4.17
N ILE A 66 6.58 3.86 -3.13
CA ILE A 66 6.61 4.45 -1.79
C ILE A 66 7.30 5.82 -1.81
N ILE A 67 8.47 5.92 -2.46
CA ILE A 67 9.23 7.17 -2.57
C ILE A 67 8.40 8.23 -3.30
N ALA A 68 7.81 7.89 -4.44
CA ALA A 68 7.01 8.83 -5.25
C ALA A 68 5.79 9.33 -4.46
N LEU A 69 5.10 8.42 -3.76
CA LEU A 69 3.94 8.73 -2.94
C LEU A 69 4.30 9.73 -1.83
N TYR A 70 5.32 9.42 -1.03
CA TYR A 70 5.71 10.28 0.09
C TYR A 70 6.38 11.58 -0.36
N ALA A 71 7.08 11.58 -1.49
CA ALA A 71 7.62 12.81 -2.09
C ALA A 71 6.50 13.78 -2.49
N GLU A 72 5.39 13.28 -3.02
CA GLU A 72 4.22 14.09 -3.33
C GLU A 72 3.43 14.51 -2.09
N MET A 73 3.29 13.64 -1.08
CA MET A 73 2.56 13.98 0.16
C MET A 73 3.26 15.08 0.97
N TYR A 74 4.57 14.97 1.13
CA TYR A 74 5.33 15.81 2.06
C TYR A 74 6.36 16.72 1.40
N GLY A 75 6.61 16.54 0.09
CA GLY A 75 7.54 17.34 -0.68
C GLY A 75 6.84 18.29 -1.65
N PHE A 76 6.92 17.99 -2.94
CA PHE A 76 6.34 18.81 -3.99
C PHE A 76 5.08 18.15 -4.59
N PRO A 77 3.88 18.72 -4.44
CA PRO A 77 2.62 18.15 -4.94
C PRO A 77 2.50 18.31 -6.47
N LEU A 78 3.33 17.60 -7.22
CA LEU A 78 3.42 17.68 -8.68
C LEU A 78 2.09 17.29 -9.34
N THR A 79 1.40 16.29 -8.82
CA THR A 79 0.09 15.85 -9.33
C THR A 79 -0.93 16.97 -9.28
N ILE A 80 -1.06 17.66 -8.15
CA ILE A 80 -1.96 18.80 -7.99
C ILE A 80 -1.54 19.96 -8.90
N TYR A 81 -0.24 20.25 -8.97
CA TYR A 81 0.29 21.28 -9.87
C TYR A 81 -0.07 21.00 -11.34
N LEU A 82 0.12 19.77 -11.80
CA LEU A 82 -0.21 19.37 -13.18
C LEU A 82 -1.73 19.38 -13.42
N ALA A 83 -2.52 18.91 -12.44
CA ALA A 83 -3.98 18.94 -12.52
C ALA A 83 -4.50 20.37 -12.69
N VAL A 84 -4.01 21.33 -11.92
CA VAL A 84 -4.37 22.76 -12.07
C VAL A 84 -3.92 23.29 -13.43
N ARG A 85 -2.70 22.98 -13.85
CA ARG A 85 -2.11 23.54 -15.06
C ARG A 85 -2.77 23.03 -16.35
N PHE A 86 -3.12 21.76 -16.41
CA PHE A 86 -3.67 21.12 -17.62
C PHE A 86 -5.19 20.98 -17.62
N PHE A 87 -5.80 20.77 -16.45
CA PHE A 87 -7.27 20.59 -16.35
C PHE A 87 -7.98 21.85 -15.88
N HIS A 88 -7.26 22.97 -15.70
CA HIS A 88 -7.81 24.27 -15.31
C HIS A 88 -8.70 24.21 -14.05
N LEU A 89 -8.36 23.32 -13.09
CA LEU A 89 -9.10 23.20 -11.85
C LEU A 89 -8.97 24.47 -11.03
N ASP A 90 -10.10 24.90 -10.44
CA ASP A 90 -10.15 26.13 -9.66
C ASP A 90 -9.35 25.96 -8.36
N ARG A 91 -8.44 26.90 -8.10
CA ARG A 91 -7.57 26.89 -6.91
C ARG A 91 -8.33 27.01 -5.59
N THR A 92 -9.54 27.52 -5.62
CA THR A 92 -10.37 27.73 -4.43
C THR A 92 -10.94 26.44 -3.84
N ASN A 93 -11.06 25.37 -4.65
CA ASN A 93 -11.59 24.07 -4.27
C ASN A 93 -10.53 22.96 -4.21
N LEU A 94 -9.25 23.32 -4.30
CA LEU A 94 -8.16 22.37 -4.24
C LEU A 94 -8.01 21.83 -2.81
N SER A 95 -8.45 20.59 -2.60
CA SER A 95 -8.03 19.81 -1.44
C SER A 95 -6.71 19.09 -1.75
N ALA A 96 -5.99 18.72 -0.71
CA ALA A 96 -4.75 17.97 -0.87
C ALA A 96 -4.95 16.56 -1.51
N ASN A 97 -6.19 16.10 -1.60
CA ASN A 97 -6.55 14.79 -2.16
C ASN A 97 -7.21 14.95 -3.55
N LEU A 98 -6.72 14.19 -4.53
CA LEU A 98 -7.20 14.27 -5.92
C LEU A 98 -8.70 13.92 -6.06
N TRP A 99 -9.16 12.86 -5.39
CA TRP A 99 -10.58 12.47 -5.46
C TRP A 99 -11.51 13.50 -4.84
N SER A 100 -11.12 14.04 -3.69
CA SER A 100 -11.86 15.09 -3.01
C SER A 100 -11.97 16.35 -3.87
N THR A 101 -10.90 16.70 -4.59
CA THR A 101 -10.87 17.82 -5.54
C THR A 101 -11.78 17.56 -6.74
N LEU A 102 -11.68 16.38 -7.38
CA LEU A 102 -12.46 16.03 -8.58
C LEU A 102 -13.95 15.90 -8.29
N LEU A 103 -14.31 15.39 -7.11
CA LEU A 103 -15.72 15.18 -6.70
C LEU A 103 -16.31 16.40 -5.98
N GLY A 104 -15.52 17.43 -5.73
CA GLY A 104 -15.98 18.64 -5.02
C GLY A 104 -16.36 18.41 -3.55
N LEU A 105 -15.85 17.35 -2.91
CA LEU A 105 -16.21 16.97 -1.54
C LEU A 105 -15.39 17.66 -0.46
N GLY A 106 -14.38 18.45 -0.82
CA GLY A 106 -13.54 19.20 0.10
C GLY A 106 -12.86 18.33 1.17
N GLU A 107 -12.80 18.84 2.40
CA GLU A 107 -12.17 18.15 3.53
C GLU A 107 -12.89 16.85 3.93
N THR A 108 -14.21 16.80 3.80
CA THR A 108 -15.01 15.59 4.10
C THR A 108 -14.62 14.43 3.17
N GLY A 109 -14.45 14.71 1.88
CA GLY A 109 -14.01 13.71 0.92
C GLY A 109 -12.60 13.20 1.22
N MET A 110 -11.70 14.08 1.64
CA MET A 110 -10.35 13.70 2.06
C MET A 110 -10.38 12.77 3.29
N LEU A 111 -11.21 13.09 4.29
CA LEU A 111 -11.36 12.25 5.49
C LEU A 111 -11.90 10.86 5.14
N ILE A 112 -12.92 10.77 4.27
CA ILE A 112 -13.47 9.49 3.82
C ILE A 112 -12.41 8.67 3.07
N ALA A 113 -11.69 9.29 2.13
CA ALA A 113 -10.63 8.62 1.39
C ALA A 113 -9.51 8.10 2.32
N MET A 114 -9.13 8.90 3.33
CA MET A 114 -8.16 8.51 4.34
C MET A 114 -8.63 7.31 5.17
N LEU A 115 -9.86 7.32 5.66
CA LEU A 115 -10.40 6.21 6.45
C LEU A 115 -10.47 4.91 5.65
N ILE A 116 -11.00 4.97 4.43
CA ILE A 116 -11.08 3.80 3.54
C ILE A 116 -9.68 3.33 3.15
N GLY A 117 -8.80 4.25 2.78
CA GLY A 117 -7.43 3.92 2.39
C GLY A 117 -6.67 3.21 3.50
N TYR A 118 -6.67 3.75 4.71
CA TYR A 118 -6.02 3.08 5.85
C TYR A 118 -6.67 1.75 6.22
N ALA A 119 -7.99 1.62 6.15
CA ALA A 119 -8.64 0.34 6.34
C ALA A 119 -8.11 -0.72 5.35
N LEU A 120 -7.97 -0.36 4.07
CA LEU A 120 -7.39 -1.23 3.05
C LEU A 120 -5.90 -1.54 3.33
N VAL A 121 -5.11 -0.56 3.78
CA VAL A 121 -3.71 -0.78 4.16
C VAL A 121 -3.61 -1.80 5.30
N PHE A 122 -4.40 -1.65 6.37
CA PHE A 122 -4.39 -2.59 7.49
C PHE A 122 -4.86 -3.99 7.09
N ILE A 123 -5.90 -4.10 6.25
CA ILE A 123 -6.33 -5.38 5.67
C ILE A 123 -5.20 -6.00 4.84
N GLY A 124 -4.56 -5.21 3.98
CA GLY A 124 -3.44 -5.65 3.13
C GLY A 124 -2.26 -6.18 3.96
N ILE A 125 -1.86 -5.45 5.01
CA ILE A 125 -0.81 -5.87 5.94
C ILE A 125 -1.19 -7.16 6.66
N GLY A 126 -2.44 -7.28 7.12
CA GLY A 126 -2.96 -8.48 7.79
C GLY A 126 -2.90 -9.71 6.89
N LEU A 127 -3.42 -9.60 5.66
CA LEU A 127 -3.38 -10.68 4.66
C LEU A 127 -1.94 -11.07 4.30
N PHE A 128 -1.09 -10.07 4.11
CA PHE A 128 0.32 -10.29 3.82
C PHE A 128 1.02 -11.06 4.96
N ALA A 129 0.89 -10.58 6.20
CA ALA A 129 1.54 -11.18 7.36
C ALA A 129 1.02 -12.61 7.64
N GLN A 130 -0.28 -12.84 7.47
CA GLN A 130 -0.87 -14.16 7.67
C GLN A 130 -0.46 -15.11 6.55
N GLY A 131 -0.53 -14.70 5.29
CA GLY A 131 -0.06 -15.51 4.15
C GLY A 131 1.41 -15.91 4.30
N TRP A 132 2.25 -14.96 4.75
CA TRP A 132 3.65 -15.26 5.04
C TRP A 132 3.82 -16.31 6.14
N ARG A 133 3.06 -16.19 7.23
CA ARG A 133 3.09 -17.13 8.34
C ARG A 133 2.68 -18.55 7.92
N GLU A 134 1.62 -18.65 7.11
CA GLU A 134 1.12 -19.94 6.59
C GLU A 134 2.16 -20.56 5.63
N LEU A 135 2.73 -19.77 4.73
CA LEU A 135 3.79 -20.24 3.82
C LEU A 135 5.02 -20.73 4.59
N TYR A 136 5.46 -19.98 5.58
CA TYR A 136 6.63 -20.33 6.38
C TYR A 136 6.42 -21.67 7.12
N ARG A 137 5.24 -21.89 7.72
CA ARG A 137 4.87 -23.15 8.37
C ARG A 137 4.86 -24.32 7.37
N ALA A 138 4.23 -24.15 6.22
CA ALA A 138 4.19 -25.16 5.18
C ALA A 138 5.59 -25.51 4.66
N HIS A 139 6.46 -24.49 4.52
CA HIS A 139 7.84 -24.68 4.11
C HIS A 139 8.66 -25.50 5.12
N GLN A 140 8.50 -25.22 6.43
CA GLN A 140 9.15 -25.99 7.48
C GLN A 140 8.70 -27.46 7.49
N GLN A 141 7.44 -27.72 7.17
CA GLN A 141 6.86 -29.08 7.08
C GLN A 141 7.11 -29.75 5.72
N ASN A 142 7.83 -29.08 4.81
CA ASN A 142 8.08 -29.55 3.43
C ASN A 142 6.81 -29.96 2.67
N ARG A 143 5.68 -29.29 2.95
CA ARG A 143 4.38 -29.50 2.30
C ARG A 143 3.93 -28.31 1.47
N LEU A 144 2.98 -28.54 0.57
CA LEU A 144 2.31 -27.48 -0.16
C LEU A 144 1.37 -26.71 0.80
N ALA A 145 1.42 -25.37 0.76
CA ALA A 145 0.47 -24.52 1.46
C ALA A 145 -0.87 -24.52 0.68
N THR A 146 -1.93 -25.07 1.26
CA THR A 146 -3.26 -25.17 0.65
C THR A 146 -4.37 -24.72 1.58
N ASP A 147 -4.04 -24.52 2.86
CA ASP A 147 -4.99 -24.23 3.93
C ASP A 147 -5.06 -22.74 4.24
N GLY A 148 -6.01 -22.32 5.06
CA GLY A 148 -6.16 -20.94 5.48
C GLY A 148 -6.36 -19.98 4.28
N LEU A 149 -5.57 -18.93 4.17
CA LEU A 149 -5.63 -17.98 3.06
C LEU A 149 -5.26 -18.61 1.72
N TYR A 150 -4.40 -19.64 1.71
CA TYR A 150 -4.05 -20.39 0.51
C TYR A 150 -5.22 -21.27 0.01
N GLY A 151 -6.21 -21.54 0.82
CA GLY A 151 -7.47 -22.13 0.39
C GLY A 151 -8.41 -21.15 -0.33
N LEU A 152 -8.15 -19.84 -0.24
CA LEU A 152 -8.96 -18.79 -0.88
C LEU A 152 -8.32 -18.29 -2.16
N VAL A 153 -7.00 -18.04 -2.13
CA VAL A 153 -6.19 -17.58 -3.28
C VAL A 153 -4.80 -18.21 -3.21
N ARG A 154 -4.17 -18.42 -4.36
CA ARG A 154 -2.84 -19.05 -4.42
C ARG A 154 -1.70 -18.16 -3.96
N HIS A 155 -1.87 -16.82 -4.07
CA HIS A 155 -0.85 -15.83 -3.69
C HIS A 155 -1.42 -14.78 -2.72
N PRO A 156 -1.81 -15.16 -1.50
CA PRO A 156 -2.44 -14.24 -0.54
C PRO A 156 -1.51 -13.10 -0.13
N GLN A 157 -0.20 -13.29 -0.13
CA GLN A 157 0.78 -12.25 0.14
C GLN A 157 0.74 -11.16 -0.93
N TYR A 158 0.70 -11.53 -2.22
CA TYR A 158 0.61 -10.56 -3.32
C TYR A 158 -0.76 -9.87 -3.33
N THR A 159 -1.83 -10.60 -3.02
CA THR A 159 -3.16 -10.00 -2.84
C THR A 159 -3.14 -8.97 -1.72
N GLY A 160 -2.55 -9.28 -0.58
CA GLY A 160 -2.39 -8.34 0.53
C GLY A 160 -1.56 -7.10 0.14
N LEU A 161 -0.45 -7.30 -0.57
CA LEU A 161 0.37 -6.21 -1.11
C LEU A 161 -0.44 -5.32 -2.05
N PHE A 162 -1.20 -5.88 -2.98
CA PHE A 162 -2.01 -5.11 -3.93
C PHE A 162 -3.10 -4.31 -3.22
N ILE A 163 -3.79 -4.90 -2.24
CA ILE A 163 -4.81 -4.21 -1.45
C ILE A 163 -4.19 -3.05 -0.66
N GLY A 164 -3.05 -3.25 -0.03
CA GLY A 164 -2.35 -2.21 0.73
C GLY A 164 -1.88 -1.05 -0.16
N LEU A 165 -1.22 -1.35 -1.30
CA LEU A 165 -0.78 -0.32 -2.24
C LEU A 165 -1.96 0.41 -2.91
N PHE A 166 -3.05 -0.29 -3.21
CA PHE A 166 -4.28 0.32 -3.70
C PHE A 166 -4.88 1.26 -2.66
N GLY A 167 -4.96 0.81 -1.41
CA GLY A 167 -5.48 1.61 -0.31
C GLY A 167 -4.70 2.91 -0.13
N GLU A 168 -3.38 2.84 -0.10
CA GLU A 168 -2.54 4.01 0.15
C GLU A 168 -2.41 4.91 -1.08
N GLY A 169 -2.08 4.36 -2.24
CA GLY A 169 -1.69 5.13 -3.41
C GLY A 169 -2.79 5.39 -4.43
N VAL A 170 -3.96 4.75 -4.31
CA VAL A 170 -5.09 4.98 -5.21
C VAL A 170 -6.28 5.57 -4.46
N VAL A 171 -6.54 5.12 -3.23
CA VAL A 171 -7.69 5.58 -2.44
C VAL A 171 -7.33 6.73 -1.52
N HIS A 172 -6.33 6.52 -0.62
CA HIS A 172 -5.95 7.52 0.39
C HIS A 172 -5.29 8.75 -0.25
N TRP A 173 -4.19 8.55 -0.96
CA TRP A 173 -3.43 9.65 -1.57
C TRP A 173 -3.08 9.40 -3.04
N PRO A 174 -4.06 9.51 -3.94
CA PRO A 174 -3.84 9.29 -5.36
C PRO A 174 -2.93 10.36 -5.96
N THR A 175 -1.81 9.94 -6.51
CA THR A 175 -0.90 10.74 -7.29
C THR A 175 -0.79 10.19 -8.71
N LEU A 176 -0.36 11.00 -9.68
CA LEU A 176 -0.14 10.51 -11.04
C LEU A 176 0.86 9.34 -11.06
N PHE A 177 1.90 9.43 -10.24
CA PHE A 177 2.91 8.38 -10.15
C PHE A 177 2.36 7.11 -9.52
N SER A 178 1.59 7.19 -8.43
CA SER A 178 1.00 6.01 -7.80
C SER A 178 -0.04 5.34 -8.71
N LEU A 179 -0.84 6.12 -9.43
CA LEU A 179 -1.83 5.60 -10.39
C LEU A 179 -1.18 4.89 -11.58
N ILE A 180 -0.01 5.35 -12.05
CA ILE A 180 0.74 4.71 -13.13
C ILE A 180 1.52 3.50 -12.62
N LEU A 181 2.21 3.63 -11.48
CA LEU A 181 3.06 2.56 -10.94
C LEU A 181 2.25 1.39 -10.38
N PHE A 182 1.06 1.62 -9.83
CA PHE A 182 0.23 0.55 -9.29
C PHE A 182 -0.05 -0.59 -10.29
N PRO A 183 -0.60 -0.34 -11.50
CA PRO A 183 -0.79 -1.41 -12.48
C PRO A 183 0.53 -2.04 -12.93
N VAL A 184 1.63 -1.29 -13.03
CA VAL A 184 2.95 -1.84 -13.35
C VAL A 184 3.41 -2.83 -12.27
N ILE A 185 3.22 -2.49 -11.00
CA ILE A 185 3.52 -3.39 -9.87
C ILE A 185 2.66 -4.65 -9.94
N VAL A 186 1.35 -4.50 -10.15
CA VAL A 186 0.44 -5.65 -10.28
C VAL A 186 0.89 -6.59 -11.39
N ILE A 187 1.23 -6.06 -12.57
CA ILE A 187 1.72 -6.86 -13.70
C ILE A 187 3.05 -7.55 -13.35
N ALA A 188 4.00 -6.83 -12.75
CA ALA A 188 5.30 -7.37 -12.38
C ALA A 188 5.18 -8.54 -11.39
N TYR A 189 4.35 -8.39 -10.36
CA TYR A 189 4.11 -9.45 -9.38
C TYR A 189 3.23 -10.60 -9.92
N ALA A 190 2.32 -10.33 -10.85
CA ALA A 190 1.61 -11.39 -11.56
C ALA A 190 2.58 -12.26 -12.40
N LEU A 191 3.52 -11.64 -13.10
CA LEU A 191 4.56 -12.36 -13.84
C LEU A 191 5.49 -13.16 -12.91
N LEU A 192 5.78 -12.63 -11.73
CA LEU A 192 6.55 -13.33 -10.71
C LEU A 192 5.77 -14.54 -10.19
N ALA A 193 4.49 -14.39 -9.87
CA ALA A 193 3.60 -15.46 -9.44
C ALA A 193 3.53 -16.61 -10.47
N TYR A 194 3.37 -16.30 -11.77
CA TYR A 194 3.38 -17.32 -12.82
C TYR A 194 4.68 -18.14 -12.85
N ARG A 195 5.80 -17.55 -12.47
CA ARG A 195 7.08 -18.27 -12.40
C ARG A 195 7.19 -19.13 -11.17
N GLU A 196 6.75 -18.62 -10.03
CA GLU A 196 6.68 -19.41 -8.81
C GLU A 196 5.79 -20.63 -9.01
N GLU A 197 4.67 -20.49 -9.72
CA GLU A 197 3.79 -21.61 -10.05
C GLU A 197 4.48 -22.69 -10.91
N ARG A 198 5.39 -22.31 -11.82
CA ARG A 198 6.18 -23.29 -12.59
C ARG A 198 7.09 -24.10 -11.67
N HIS A 199 7.77 -23.45 -10.74
CA HIS A 199 8.62 -24.14 -9.77
C HIS A 199 7.80 -25.03 -8.83
N MET A 200 6.57 -24.59 -8.46
CA MET A 200 5.67 -25.42 -7.66
C MET A 200 5.20 -26.66 -8.42
N LEU A 201 4.92 -26.54 -9.73
CA LEU A 201 4.59 -27.67 -10.60
C LEU A 201 5.77 -28.65 -10.73
N GLU A 202 6.99 -28.17 -10.86
CA GLU A 202 8.20 -29.01 -10.91
C GLU A 202 8.42 -29.75 -9.57
N ARG A 203 8.12 -29.09 -8.43
CA ARG A 203 8.38 -29.65 -7.11
C ARG A 203 7.28 -30.57 -6.61
N PHE A 204 6.00 -30.22 -6.81
CA PHE A 204 4.84 -30.92 -6.25
C PHE A 204 3.98 -31.64 -7.32
N GLY A 205 4.29 -31.47 -8.60
CA GLY A 205 3.67 -32.19 -9.71
C GLY A 205 2.15 -32.12 -9.73
N GLU A 206 1.51 -33.30 -9.74
CA GLU A 206 0.05 -33.43 -9.84
C GLU A 206 -0.69 -32.82 -8.65
N GLN A 207 -0.11 -32.86 -7.45
CA GLN A 207 -0.71 -32.24 -6.25
C GLN A 207 -0.91 -30.74 -6.45
N TYR A 208 0.10 -30.04 -7.01
CA TYR A 208 -0.02 -28.60 -7.31
C TYR A 208 -1.00 -28.33 -8.45
N ARG A 209 -1.05 -29.21 -9.45
CA ARG A 209 -1.96 -29.07 -10.59
C ARG A 209 -3.43 -29.10 -10.15
N VAL A 210 -3.82 -30.10 -9.34
CA VAL A 210 -5.17 -30.20 -8.76
C VAL A 210 -5.51 -28.99 -7.89
N TYR A 211 -4.56 -28.51 -7.07
CA TYR A 211 -4.72 -27.32 -6.27
C TYR A 211 -4.98 -26.07 -7.14
N ARG A 212 -4.17 -25.89 -8.20
CA ARG A 212 -4.27 -24.75 -9.12
C ARG A 212 -5.61 -24.69 -9.87
N GLU A 213 -6.21 -25.82 -10.15
CA GLU A 213 -7.51 -25.90 -10.82
C GLU A 213 -8.67 -25.47 -9.92
N ARG A 214 -8.51 -25.59 -8.60
CA ARG A 214 -9.55 -25.31 -7.61
C ARG A 214 -9.46 -23.93 -6.98
N VAL A 215 -8.28 -23.38 -6.88
CA VAL A 215 -8.02 -22.13 -6.16
C VAL A 215 -7.54 -21.06 -7.15
N PRO A 216 -8.19 -19.88 -7.20
CA PRO A 216 -7.81 -18.78 -8.08
C PRO A 216 -6.50 -18.12 -7.63
N MET A 217 -5.85 -17.35 -8.53
CA MET A 217 -4.52 -16.77 -8.28
C MET A 217 -4.54 -15.67 -7.22
N PHE A 218 -5.34 -14.62 -7.39
CA PHE A 218 -5.32 -13.40 -6.56
C PHE A 218 -6.67 -13.01 -5.98
N ILE A 219 -7.76 -13.28 -6.67
CA ILE A 219 -9.11 -12.86 -6.28
C ILE A 219 -9.92 -14.10 -5.97
N PRO A 220 -10.49 -14.22 -4.75
CA PRO A 220 -11.32 -15.36 -4.40
C PRO A 220 -12.49 -15.53 -5.36
N ASP A 221 -12.81 -16.78 -5.69
CA ASP A 221 -14.02 -17.11 -6.42
C ASP A 221 -15.27 -17.00 -5.54
N LYS A 222 -16.46 -17.30 -6.07
CA LYS A 222 -17.71 -17.23 -5.33
C LYS A 222 -17.69 -18.13 -4.07
N HIS A 223 -17.08 -19.30 -4.16
CA HIS A 223 -16.93 -20.23 -3.04
C HIS A 223 -15.93 -19.72 -1.99
N GLY A 224 -14.85 -19.12 -2.42
CA GLY A 224 -13.86 -18.47 -1.56
C GLY A 224 -14.47 -17.30 -0.80
N TRP A 225 -15.22 -16.42 -1.45
CA TRP A 225 -15.93 -15.32 -0.80
C TRP A 225 -16.92 -15.81 0.25
N ARG A 226 -17.69 -16.87 -0.06
CA ARG A 226 -18.62 -17.46 0.89
C ARG A 226 -17.91 -18.00 2.13
N ARG A 227 -16.82 -18.76 1.98
CA ARG A 227 -16.00 -19.25 3.10
C ARG A 227 -15.40 -18.12 3.93
N LEU A 228 -15.00 -17.02 3.28
CA LEU A 228 -14.46 -15.85 3.95
C LEU A 228 -15.53 -15.17 4.83
N ILE A 229 -16.76 -15.02 4.34
CA ILE A 229 -17.88 -14.42 5.08
C ILE A 229 -18.33 -15.34 6.22
N GLU A 230 -18.39 -16.64 6.01
CA GLU A 230 -18.78 -17.65 7.01
C GLU A 230 -17.69 -17.91 8.06
N GLY A 231 -16.49 -17.32 7.92
CA GLY A 231 -15.34 -17.51 8.81
C GLY A 231 -14.75 -18.92 8.76
N ALA A 232 -15.19 -19.75 7.82
CA ALA A 232 -14.80 -21.16 7.71
C ALA A 232 -13.30 -21.37 7.41
N TRP A 233 -12.61 -20.36 6.91
CA TRP A 233 -11.17 -20.39 6.64
C TRP A 233 -10.31 -20.42 7.93
N VAL A 234 -10.86 -19.98 9.07
CA VAL A 234 -10.17 -19.98 10.37
C VAL A 234 -10.25 -21.37 11.04
N SER A 235 -11.32 -22.14 10.75
CA SER A 235 -11.59 -23.40 11.45
C SER A 235 -10.73 -24.59 10.96
N ASP A 236 -10.23 -24.55 9.74
CA ASP A 236 -9.43 -25.67 9.21
C ASP A 236 -8.03 -25.72 9.82
N GLY A 237 -7.41 -24.56 10.09
CA GLY A 237 -6.10 -24.49 10.78
C GLY A 237 -6.15 -24.86 12.27
N ALA A 238 -7.33 -24.79 12.91
CA ALA A 238 -7.51 -25.13 14.33
C ALA A 238 -7.78 -26.65 14.54
N ARG A 239 -8.33 -27.33 13.54
CA ARG A 239 -8.62 -28.77 13.62
C ARG A 239 -7.37 -29.63 13.51
N GLU A 240 -6.35 -29.20 12.77
CA GLU A 240 -5.08 -29.94 12.67
C GLU A 240 -4.15 -29.73 13.87
N ALA A 241 -4.30 -28.62 14.61
CA ALA A 241 -3.51 -28.36 15.82
C ALA A 241 -3.99 -29.14 17.05
N GLY A 242 -5.12 -29.83 16.97
CA GLY A 242 -5.76 -30.53 18.07
C GLY A 242 -5.86 -32.06 17.93
N GLN A 243 -5.19 -32.68 16.95
CA GLN A 243 -5.08 -34.15 16.88
C GLN A 243 -3.76 -34.62 17.49
N PRO A 244 -3.83 -35.52 18.50
CA PRO A 244 -2.66 -36.06 19.21
C PRO A 244 -1.77 -36.93 18.30
#